data_8b7d81681cb3c4096f38e60f1a237eaa
#
_entry.id   8b7d81681cb3c4096f38e60f1a237eaa
#
_cell.length_a   1.000
_cell.length_b   1.000
_cell.length_c   1.000
_cell.angle_alpha   90.00
_cell.angle_beta   90.00
_cell.angle_gamma   90.00
#
_symmetry.space_group_name_H-M   'P 1'
#
loop_
_entity.id
_entity.type
_entity.pdbx_description
1 polymer ?
#
loop_
_entity_poly.entity_id
_entity_poly.type
_entity_poly.pdbx_seq_one_letter_code
_entity_poly.pdbx_strand_id
1 'polypeptide(L)'
;MTHAGPGQLYARRMRRIASAAALVLLAGGCGPRADAEEVAEAPAAEGPWACRIVTPEVTLGSPVREASGASLDRRAPGVFWTHGDSGNPPVLFALGRNGELLGRVPVEGARNRDWEDMAIGPCPGGTCVYVADIGNNNARQMDLVLYRAPVPSPGDPATAPAEEFRARFPGAGRDAEGVFVLPQGEIYLVTKGGSGPVELWRWPTPLAAGTVQQLERVRELAPRVRQLGDLVTGAGASPDGRWVALRTYGRLAIYRAADLLGTGEPAYTMDLAPLGESFGEAVAIESDGTLLLVSEGRGVTTGSRAAWLQCALPQA
;
A
#
# COMPACT_ATOMS: atom_id res chain seq x y z
N MET A 1 -15.42 17.94 18.59
CA MET A 1 -16.10 17.61 17.33
C MET A 1 -15.14 16.68 16.60
N THR A 2 -15.41 15.39 16.67
CA THR A 2 -14.57 14.35 16.06
C THR A 2 -14.93 14.25 14.59
N HIS A 3 -14.02 14.63 13.70
CA HIS A 3 -14.17 14.41 12.27
C HIS A 3 -13.94 12.92 12.00
N ALA A 4 -14.98 12.24 11.52
CA ALA A 4 -14.84 10.88 11.01
C ALA A 4 -14.09 10.94 9.67
N GLY A 5 -13.01 10.14 9.52
CA GLY A 5 -12.25 10.01 8.28
C GLY A 5 -13.11 9.46 7.13
N PRO A 6 -12.67 9.58 5.89
CA PRO A 6 -13.45 9.24 4.70
C PRO A 6 -13.89 7.76 4.62
N GLY A 7 -13.17 6.84 5.22
CA GLY A 7 -13.55 5.43 5.29
C GLY A 7 -14.90 5.20 6.00
N GLN A 8 -15.24 6.01 7.01
CA GLN A 8 -16.51 5.89 7.71
C GLN A 8 -17.71 6.38 6.90
N LEU A 9 -17.53 7.29 5.96
CA LEU A 9 -18.61 7.79 5.10
C LEU A 9 -19.00 6.76 4.02
N TYR A 10 -18.06 6.02 3.47
CA TYR A 10 -18.33 4.96 2.49
C TYR A 10 -19.05 3.77 3.12
N ALA A 11 -18.66 3.34 4.31
CA ALA A 11 -19.31 2.24 5.04
C ALA A 11 -20.79 2.55 5.36
N ARG A 12 -21.13 3.82 5.63
CA ARG A 12 -22.54 4.21 5.88
C ARG A 12 -23.43 4.19 4.64
N ARG A 13 -22.89 4.44 3.44
CA ARG A 13 -23.67 4.39 2.18
C ARG A 13 -23.98 2.95 1.75
N MET A 14 -23.10 2.00 1.97
CA MET A 14 -23.35 0.59 1.62
C MET A 14 -24.40 -0.08 2.54
N ARG A 15 -24.55 0.35 3.81
CA ARG A 15 -25.55 -0.24 4.73
C ARG A 15 -27.02 -0.01 4.33
N ARG A 16 -27.31 0.87 3.39
CA ARG A 16 -28.70 1.18 2.97
C ARG A 16 -29.19 0.37 1.79
N ILE A 17 -28.40 -0.51 1.16
CA ILE A 17 -28.79 -1.30 0.00
C ILE A 17 -29.07 -2.77 0.35
N ALA A 18 -28.79 -3.25 1.56
CA ALA A 18 -28.98 -4.64 1.97
C ALA A 18 -30.22 -4.83 2.85
N SER A 19 -31.40 -4.48 2.37
CA SER A 19 -32.67 -4.84 3.03
C SER A 19 -33.78 -4.99 2.01
N ALA A 20 -33.80 -6.10 1.31
CA ALA A 20 -34.98 -6.74 0.74
C ALA A 20 -34.59 -8.10 0.12
N ALA A 21 -34.63 -9.17 0.88
CA ALA A 21 -34.75 -10.51 0.34
C ALA A 21 -35.67 -11.32 1.25
N ALA A 22 -36.78 -11.73 0.69
CA ALA A 22 -37.88 -12.41 1.32
C ALA A 22 -37.53 -13.85 1.74
N LEU A 23 -38.03 -14.21 2.90
CA LEU A 23 -38.05 -15.58 3.46
C LEU A 23 -39.00 -16.46 2.67
N VAL A 24 -38.51 -17.51 2.01
CA VAL A 24 -39.32 -18.61 1.53
C VAL A 24 -38.90 -19.90 2.26
N LEU A 25 -39.76 -20.36 3.15
CA LEU A 25 -39.69 -21.69 3.74
C LEU A 25 -40.21 -22.73 2.73
N LEU A 26 -39.39 -23.72 2.41
CA LEU A 26 -39.86 -24.99 1.83
C LEU A 26 -39.24 -26.18 2.56
N ALA A 27 -40.09 -27.08 2.92
CA ALA A 27 -39.83 -28.28 3.68
C ALA A 27 -39.29 -29.45 2.83
N GLY A 28 -38.43 -30.23 3.46
CA GLY A 28 -38.36 -31.68 3.39
C GLY A 28 -37.95 -32.36 2.09
N GLY A 29 -36.84 -33.11 2.18
CA GLY A 29 -36.49 -34.15 1.22
C GLY A 29 -35.14 -34.78 1.58
N CYS A 30 -35.13 -35.95 2.24
CA CYS A 30 -33.95 -36.79 2.33
C CYS A 30 -33.61 -37.36 0.96
N GLY A 31 -32.47 -37.03 0.39
CA GLY A 31 -31.85 -37.63 -0.78
C GLY A 31 -30.35 -37.87 -0.54
N PRO A 32 -29.71 -38.83 -1.24
CA PRO A 32 -28.41 -39.38 -0.89
C PRO A 32 -27.26 -38.36 -1.03
N ARG A 33 -26.24 -38.58 -0.23
CA ARG A 33 -24.96 -37.85 -0.24
C ARG A 33 -24.44 -37.73 -1.67
N ALA A 34 -24.41 -36.51 -2.21
CA ALA A 34 -23.61 -36.18 -3.35
C ALA A 34 -22.16 -36.07 -2.94
N ASP A 35 -21.30 -36.68 -3.72
CA ASP A 35 -19.86 -36.69 -3.60
C ASP A 35 -19.30 -35.27 -3.48
N ALA A 36 -18.26 -35.10 -2.66
CA ALA A 36 -17.54 -33.84 -2.55
C ALA A 36 -17.01 -33.49 -3.95
N GLU A 37 -17.58 -32.46 -4.56
CA GLU A 37 -17.00 -31.84 -5.74
C GLU A 37 -15.61 -31.31 -5.31
N GLU A 38 -14.60 -31.95 -5.87
CA GLU A 38 -13.23 -31.49 -5.90
C GLU A 38 -13.25 -30.08 -6.50
N VAL A 39 -13.02 -29.07 -5.65
CA VAL A 39 -12.92 -27.69 -6.10
C VAL A 39 -11.74 -27.66 -7.07
N ALA A 40 -12.03 -27.63 -8.35
CA ALA A 40 -11.02 -27.51 -9.40
C ALA A 40 -10.19 -26.26 -9.12
N GLU A 41 -8.93 -26.49 -8.80
CA GLU A 41 -7.90 -25.45 -8.68
C GLU A 41 -7.89 -24.67 -10.01
N ALA A 42 -8.22 -23.39 -9.97
CA ALA A 42 -8.22 -22.55 -11.16
C ALA A 42 -6.86 -22.68 -11.86
N PRO A 43 -6.81 -22.90 -13.18
CA PRO A 43 -5.55 -23.11 -13.88
C PRO A 43 -4.65 -21.90 -13.64
N ALA A 44 -3.46 -22.16 -13.10
CA ALA A 44 -2.40 -21.18 -12.98
C ALA A 44 -2.18 -20.56 -14.37
N ALA A 45 -2.20 -19.24 -14.47
CA ALA A 45 -1.94 -18.55 -15.73
C ALA A 45 -0.54 -18.96 -16.21
N GLU A 46 -0.49 -19.79 -17.24
CA GLU A 46 0.73 -20.23 -17.89
C GLU A 46 1.30 -19.07 -18.71
N GLY A 47 2.25 -18.36 -18.13
CA GLY A 47 2.99 -17.30 -18.82
C GLY A 47 4.29 -17.02 -18.06
N PRO A 48 5.32 -16.44 -18.71
CA PRO A 48 6.60 -16.13 -18.07
C PRO A 48 6.52 -15.17 -16.88
N TRP A 49 5.31 -14.69 -16.52
CA TRP A 49 5.04 -13.67 -15.52
C TRP A 49 4.01 -14.08 -14.48
N ALA A 50 3.77 -15.33 -14.25
CA ALA A 50 2.72 -15.75 -13.33
C ALA A 50 3.03 -15.37 -11.87
N CYS A 51 2.09 -14.67 -11.23
CA CYS A 51 2.07 -14.51 -9.77
C CYS A 51 1.12 -15.55 -9.15
N ARG A 52 1.54 -16.13 -8.03
CA ARG A 52 0.71 -17.06 -7.24
C ARG A 52 0.66 -16.59 -5.79
N ILE A 53 -0.45 -16.80 -5.14
CA ILE A 53 -0.59 -16.60 -3.70
C ILE A 53 0.17 -17.72 -3.00
N VAL A 54 1.18 -17.37 -2.16
CA VAL A 54 2.00 -18.33 -1.42
C VAL A 54 1.61 -18.43 0.05
N THR A 55 1.03 -17.36 0.58
CA THR A 55 0.45 -17.37 1.92
C THR A 55 -0.90 -16.69 1.80
N PRO A 56 -2.00 -17.37 2.08
CA PRO A 56 -3.30 -16.73 2.15
C PRO A 56 -3.30 -15.64 3.22
N GLU A 57 -4.31 -14.80 3.21
CA GLU A 57 -4.42 -13.68 4.14
C GLU A 57 -4.20 -14.10 5.60
N VAL A 58 -3.28 -13.40 6.27
CA VAL A 58 -3.08 -13.49 7.72
C VAL A 58 -3.58 -12.22 8.37
N THR A 59 -4.24 -12.34 9.52
CA THR A 59 -4.65 -11.18 10.31
C THR A 59 -3.45 -10.61 11.02
N LEU A 60 -3.27 -9.29 10.96
CA LEU A 60 -2.20 -8.61 11.67
C LEU A 60 -2.52 -8.50 13.15
N GLY A 61 -1.48 -8.69 13.98
CA GLY A 61 -1.61 -8.61 15.43
C GLY A 61 -2.14 -7.25 15.90
N SER A 62 -3.04 -7.27 16.91
CA SER A 62 -3.47 -6.05 17.57
C SER A 62 -2.25 -5.32 18.19
N PRO A 63 -2.10 -3.99 18.10
CA PRO A 63 -3.14 -3.02 17.79
C PRO A 63 -3.13 -2.47 16.35
N VAL A 64 -2.59 -3.20 15.37
CA VAL A 64 -2.54 -2.71 13.98
C VAL A 64 -3.97 -2.58 13.43
N ARG A 65 -4.37 -1.36 13.21
CA ARG A 65 -5.70 -1.02 12.65
C ARG A 65 -5.49 -0.08 11.48
N GLU A 66 -6.36 -0.20 10.47
CA GLU A 66 -6.31 0.68 9.32
C GLU A 66 -4.88 0.75 8.76
N ALA A 67 -4.26 -0.44 8.57
CA ALA A 67 -2.91 -0.52 8.01
C ALA A 67 -2.93 0.05 6.59
N SER A 68 -2.10 1.06 6.36
CA SER A 68 -1.95 1.74 5.10
C SER A 68 -0.63 1.33 4.43
N GLY A 69 0.46 2.10 4.50
CA GLY A 69 1.73 1.77 3.87
C GLY A 69 2.42 0.52 4.43
N ALA A 70 3.26 -0.12 3.63
CA ALA A 70 4.10 -1.23 4.09
C ALA A 70 5.44 -1.33 3.34
N SER A 71 6.47 -1.81 4.05
CA SER A 71 7.78 -2.09 3.46
C SER A 71 8.46 -3.29 4.12
N LEU A 72 9.22 -4.05 3.34
CA LEU A 72 9.96 -5.22 3.82
C LEU A 72 11.28 -4.81 4.49
N ASP A 73 11.58 -5.37 5.65
CA ASP A 73 12.85 -5.15 6.34
C ASP A 73 13.92 -6.12 5.83
N ARG A 74 14.75 -5.66 4.92
CA ARG A 74 15.81 -6.47 4.31
C ARG A 74 16.92 -6.87 5.28
N ARG A 75 17.01 -6.21 6.45
CA ARG A 75 17.98 -6.56 7.52
C ARG A 75 17.49 -7.76 8.33
N ALA A 76 16.17 -8.01 8.34
CA ALA A 76 15.52 -9.08 9.07
C ALA A 76 14.53 -9.83 8.15
N PRO A 77 14.98 -10.84 7.39
CA PRO A 77 14.14 -11.59 6.48
C PRO A 77 12.86 -12.11 7.17
N GLY A 78 11.72 -11.90 6.52
CA GLY A 78 10.41 -12.26 7.07
C GLY A 78 9.77 -11.22 7.99
N VAL A 79 10.44 -10.09 8.23
CA VAL A 79 9.88 -8.94 8.94
C VAL A 79 9.43 -7.88 7.93
N PHE A 80 8.29 -7.27 8.19
CA PHE A 80 7.84 -6.09 7.47
C PHE A 80 7.34 -5.01 8.43
N TRP A 81 7.35 -3.79 7.96
CA TRP A 81 6.87 -2.63 8.67
C TRP A 81 5.59 -2.11 8.02
N THR A 82 4.67 -1.62 8.86
CA THR A 82 3.47 -0.91 8.43
C THR A 82 3.13 0.20 9.42
N HIS A 83 2.19 1.04 9.07
CA HIS A 83 1.64 2.09 9.93
C HIS A 83 0.12 2.17 9.76
N GLY A 84 -0.55 2.89 10.64
CA GLY A 84 -1.96 3.19 10.48
C GLY A 84 -2.18 4.46 9.65
N ASP A 85 -3.34 4.52 8.99
CA ASP A 85 -3.87 5.67 8.26
C ASP A 85 -4.13 6.89 9.19
N SER A 86 -4.73 7.93 8.64
CA SER A 86 -5.11 9.17 9.32
C SER A 86 -5.88 8.94 10.62
N GLY A 87 -5.59 9.76 11.65
CA GLY A 87 -6.19 9.62 12.97
C GLY A 87 -5.54 8.58 13.87
N ASN A 88 -4.62 7.77 13.36
CA ASN A 88 -3.78 6.89 14.15
C ASN A 88 -2.53 7.62 14.67
N PRO A 89 -1.91 7.17 15.79
CA PRO A 89 -0.66 7.76 16.25
C PRO A 89 0.47 7.52 15.24
N PRO A 90 1.53 8.38 15.24
CA PRO A 90 2.68 8.23 14.36
C PRO A 90 3.59 7.08 14.83
N VAL A 91 3.21 5.86 14.49
CA VAL A 91 3.84 4.62 14.97
C VAL A 91 4.06 3.66 13.81
N LEU A 92 5.25 3.08 13.76
CA LEU A 92 5.58 1.94 12.92
C LEU A 92 5.34 0.63 13.70
N PHE A 93 4.75 -0.34 13.04
CA PHE A 93 4.55 -1.69 13.56
C PHE A 93 5.46 -2.64 12.78
N ALA A 94 6.32 -3.35 13.50
CA ALA A 94 7.09 -4.46 12.95
C ALA A 94 6.28 -5.74 13.09
N LEU A 95 6.13 -6.48 12.01
CA LEU A 95 5.36 -7.73 11.97
C LEU A 95 6.16 -8.85 11.32
N GLY A 96 5.95 -10.07 11.83
CA GLY A 96 6.41 -11.29 11.18
C GLY A 96 5.54 -11.67 9.99
N ARG A 97 6.06 -12.54 9.11
CA ARG A 97 5.33 -13.01 7.93
C ARG A 97 3.97 -13.65 8.24
N ASN A 98 3.82 -14.21 9.45
CA ASN A 98 2.58 -14.78 9.97
C ASN A 98 1.61 -13.74 10.58
N GLY A 99 1.92 -12.46 10.50
CA GLY A 99 1.12 -11.37 11.08
C GLY A 99 1.39 -11.13 12.57
N GLU A 100 2.34 -11.82 13.19
CA GLU A 100 2.71 -11.62 14.60
C GLU A 100 3.31 -10.22 14.80
N LEU A 101 2.84 -9.49 15.81
CA LEU A 101 3.41 -8.20 16.19
C LEU A 101 4.74 -8.40 16.92
N LEU A 102 5.83 -7.97 16.30
CA LEU A 102 7.19 -8.05 16.83
C LEU A 102 7.61 -6.77 17.56
N GLY A 103 7.01 -5.64 17.22
CA GLY A 103 7.34 -4.36 17.83
C GLY A 103 6.43 -3.22 17.42
N ARG A 104 6.47 -2.19 18.25
CA ARG A 104 5.73 -0.94 18.05
C ARG A 104 6.64 0.23 18.34
N VAL A 105 7.03 0.96 17.32
CA VAL A 105 8.07 2.00 17.40
C VAL A 105 7.50 3.35 16.99
N PRO A 106 7.30 4.29 17.93
CA PRO A 106 6.93 5.67 17.62
C PRO A 106 7.96 6.33 16.70
N VAL A 107 7.51 7.11 15.74
CA VAL A 107 8.38 7.94 14.90
C VAL A 107 8.60 9.28 15.61
N GLU A 108 9.78 9.44 16.19
CA GLU A 108 10.11 10.60 16.99
C GLU A 108 10.08 11.89 16.17
N GLY A 109 9.33 12.89 16.66
CA GLY A 109 9.15 14.17 15.98
C GLY A 109 8.13 14.20 14.86
N ALA A 110 7.59 13.04 14.43
CA ALA A 110 6.59 12.99 13.38
C ALA A 110 5.15 13.21 13.90
N ARG A 111 4.28 13.56 12.97
CA ARG A 111 2.83 13.64 13.16
C ARG A 111 2.15 12.84 12.06
N ASN A 112 1.11 12.10 12.39
CA ASN A 112 0.26 11.46 11.40
C ASN A 112 -0.96 12.37 11.16
N ARG A 113 -0.93 13.10 10.05
CA ARG A 113 -2.07 13.88 9.56
C ARG A 113 -2.89 13.00 8.61
N ASP A 114 -2.22 12.39 7.62
CA ASP A 114 -2.81 11.55 6.58
C ASP A 114 -1.68 10.70 5.95
N TRP A 115 -1.13 9.74 6.76
CA TRP A 115 -0.07 8.85 6.30
C TRP A 115 -0.66 7.82 5.36
N GLU A 116 -0.15 7.75 4.14
CA GLU A 116 -0.67 6.85 3.12
C GLU A 116 0.28 5.68 2.85
N ASP A 117 1.58 5.94 2.70
CA ASP A 117 2.52 4.90 2.34
C ASP A 117 3.89 5.09 2.99
N MET A 118 4.73 4.04 2.92
CA MET A 118 6.09 4.05 3.44
C MET A 118 7.04 3.25 2.55
N ALA A 119 8.30 3.64 2.54
CA ALA A 119 9.35 2.91 1.86
C ALA A 119 10.58 2.75 2.74
N ILE A 120 11.35 1.68 2.53
CA ILE A 120 12.70 1.52 3.07
C ILE A 120 13.67 1.65 1.91
N GLY A 121 14.60 2.60 2.03
CA GLY A 121 15.56 2.90 0.97
C GLY A 121 16.85 3.53 1.49
N PRO A 122 17.80 3.84 0.59
CA PRO A 122 19.06 4.44 0.96
C PRO A 122 18.88 5.86 1.49
N CYS A 123 19.75 6.26 2.43
CA CYS A 123 19.86 7.61 2.94
C CYS A 123 21.31 7.92 3.33
N PRO A 124 21.66 9.17 3.62
CA PRO A 124 22.98 9.49 4.17
C PRO A 124 23.28 8.66 5.42
N GLY A 125 24.35 7.88 5.38
CA GLY A 125 24.78 7.03 6.48
C GLY A 125 24.18 5.63 6.56
N GLY A 126 23.32 5.21 5.58
CA GLY A 126 22.81 3.83 5.56
C GLY A 126 21.45 3.66 4.93
N THR A 127 20.56 2.97 5.63
CA THR A 127 19.19 2.68 5.22
C THR A 127 18.20 3.35 6.16
N CYS A 128 17.23 4.03 5.58
CA CYS A 128 16.18 4.75 6.29
C CYS A 128 14.79 4.23 5.94
N VAL A 129 13.87 4.44 6.88
CA VAL A 129 12.44 4.43 6.61
C VAL A 129 12.02 5.83 6.17
N TYR A 130 11.21 5.89 5.14
CA TYR A 130 10.53 7.06 4.64
C TYR A 130 9.04 6.87 4.86
N VAL A 131 8.41 7.78 5.61
CA VAL A 131 6.96 7.74 5.86
C VAL A 131 6.33 8.94 5.18
N ALA A 132 5.33 8.70 4.35
CA ALA A 132 4.75 9.69 3.47
C ALA A 132 3.39 10.17 4.02
N ASP A 133 3.36 11.39 4.58
CA ASP A 133 2.17 12.12 5.01
C ASP A 133 1.66 12.95 3.83
N ILE A 134 1.01 12.27 2.89
CA ILE A 134 0.72 12.77 1.55
C ILE A 134 -0.76 12.73 1.16
N GLY A 135 -1.59 12.12 1.99
CA GLY A 135 -3.03 12.05 1.77
C GLY A 135 -3.70 13.42 1.72
N ASN A 136 -4.67 13.56 0.83
CA ASN A 136 -5.36 14.81 0.58
C ASN A 136 -6.68 14.59 -0.18
N ASN A 137 -7.57 13.84 0.42
CA ASN A 137 -8.87 13.45 -0.16
C ASN A 137 -9.67 14.58 -0.80
N ASN A 138 -9.43 15.83 -0.38
CA ASN A 138 -10.10 17.01 -0.93
C ASN A 138 -9.28 17.70 -2.03
N ALA A 139 -8.12 17.19 -2.41
CA ALA A 139 -7.20 17.75 -3.39
C ALA A 139 -6.92 19.26 -3.19
N ARG A 140 -6.81 19.69 -1.93
CA ARG A 140 -6.50 21.10 -1.62
C ARG A 140 -5.01 21.35 -1.87
N GLN A 141 -4.69 22.61 -2.20
CA GLN A 141 -3.29 23.01 -2.26
C GLN A 141 -2.70 23.05 -0.84
N MET A 142 -1.78 22.12 -0.55
CA MET A 142 -1.17 21.97 0.76
C MET A 142 0.24 21.41 0.62
N ASP A 143 1.03 21.50 1.69
CA ASP A 143 2.32 20.85 1.76
C ASP A 143 2.14 19.36 2.09
N LEU A 144 2.80 18.53 1.33
CA LEU A 144 3.05 17.14 1.62
C LEU A 144 4.27 17.05 2.53
N VAL A 145 4.30 16.04 3.39
CA VAL A 145 5.41 15.83 4.31
C VAL A 145 5.97 14.42 4.10
N LEU A 146 7.30 14.35 4.06
CA LEU A 146 8.03 13.10 4.06
C LEU A 146 8.91 13.07 5.32
N TYR A 147 8.67 12.11 6.19
CA TYR A 147 9.53 11.85 7.34
C TYR A 147 10.59 10.82 6.99
N ARG A 148 11.84 11.04 7.42
CA ARG A 148 12.94 10.11 7.23
C ARG A 148 13.67 9.87 8.54
N ALA A 149 13.85 8.61 8.89
CA ALA A 149 14.67 8.20 10.03
C ALA A 149 15.44 6.91 9.68
N PRO A 150 16.58 6.63 10.32
CA PRO A 150 17.19 5.30 10.26
C PRO A 150 16.14 4.23 10.59
N VAL A 151 16.16 3.11 9.86
CA VAL A 151 15.21 2.02 10.11
C VAL A 151 15.43 1.49 11.53
N PRO A 152 14.41 1.53 12.41
CA PRO A 152 14.56 1.07 13.79
C PRO A 152 14.63 -0.46 13.88
N SER A 153 14.96 -0.97 15.07
CA SER A 153 14.73 -2.36 15.45
C SER A 153 13.34 -2.52 16.07
N PRO A 154 12.70 -3.69 15.96
CA PRO A 154 11.35 -3.89 16.52
C PRO A 154 11.22 -3.60 18.02
N GLY A 155 12.31 -3.73 18.79
CA GLY A 155 12.35 -3.47 20.23
C GLY A 155 12.74 -2.06 20.63
N ASP A 156 12.97 -1.15 19.67
CA ASP A 156 13.37 0.21 20.00
C ASP A 156 12.21 0.99 20.63
N PRO A 157 12.48 1.86 21.62
CA PRO A 157 11.44 2.66 22.29
C PRO A 157 10.86 3.75 21.36
N ALA A 158 11.64 4.21 20.39
CA ALA A 158 11.28 5.15 19.34
C ALA A 158 12.33 5.09 18.22
N THR A 159 12.04 5.67 17.04
CA THR A 159 13.09 5.94 16.04
C THR A 159 14.08 6.97 16.57
N ALA A 160 15.24 7.11 15.93
CA ALA A 160 15.97 8.38 16.01
C ALA A 160 15.03 9.53 15.55
N PRO A 161 15.30 10.80 15.98
CA PRO A 161 14.49 11.92 15.54
C PRO A 161 14.35 11.96 14.02
N ALA A 162 13.12 11.98 13.53
CA ALA A 162 12.85 11.99 12.11
C ALA A 162 13.16 13.36 11.50
N GLU A 163 13.82 13.36 10.37
CA GLU A 163 13.95 14.55 9.53
C GLU A 163 12.62 14.77 8.80
N GLU A 164 12.17 16.02 8.74
CA GLU A 164 10.96 16.42 8.04
C GLU A 164 11.31 17.18 6.75
N PHE A 165 10.79 16.69 5.64
CA PHE A 165 10.92 17.33 4.33
C PHE A 165 9.53 17.67 3.80
N ARG A 166 9.41 18.85 3.17
CA ARG A 166 8.15 19.32 2.63
C ARG A 166 8.22 19.53 1.14
N ALA A 167 7.16 19.15 0.45
CA ALA A 167 7.00 19.46 -0.95
C ALA A 167 5.54 19.82 -1.28
N ARG A 168 5.34 20.33 -2.48
CA ARG A 168 4.03 20.75 -2.94
C ARG A 168 3.89 20.41 -4.42
N PHE A 169 2.69 20.01 -4.82
CA PHE A 169 2.36 19.94 -6.24
C PHE A 169 2.37 21.34 -6.87
N PRO A 170 2.96 21.50 -8.04
CA PRO A 170 2.79 22.74 -8.79
C PRO A 170 1.33 22.87 -9.26
N GLY A 171 0.71 24.04 -9.05
CA GLY A 171 -0.69 24.29 -9.42
C GLY A 171 -1.70 23.68 -8.42
N ALA A 172 -2.65 22.88 -8.90
CA ALA A 172 -3.70 22.32 -8.06
C ALA A 172 -3.16 21.19 -7.17
N GLY A 173 -3.72 21.06 -5.96
CA GLY A 173 -3.43 19.92 -5.07
C GLY A 173 -3.85 18.59 -5.69
N ARG A 174 -3.23 17.52 -5.21
CA ARG A 174 -3.52 16.14 -5.56
C ARG A 174 -3.67 15.32 -4.29
N ASP A 175 -4.37 14.23 -4.41
CA ASP A 175 -4.40 13.13 -3.45
C ASP A 175 -3.35 12.10 -3.90
N ALA A 176 -2.38 11.80 -3.06
CA ALA A 176 -1.31 10.85 -3.37
C ALA A 176 -1.31 9.71 -2.35
N GLU A 177 -1.08 8.49 -2.81
CA GLU A 177 -1.31 7.27 -2.02
C GLU A 177 -0.12 6.30 -2.05
N GLY A 178 0.82 6.47 -2.96
CA GLY A 178 1.97 5.58 -3.05
C GLY A 178 3.29 6.33 -2.99
N VAL A 179 4.28 5.76 -2.31
CA VAL A 179 5.67 6.22 -2.31
C VAL A 179 6.63 5.07 -2.53
N PHE A 180 7.63 5.28 -3.36
CA PHE A 180 8.75 4.35 -3.47
C PHE A 180 10.08 5.09 -3.61
N VAL A 181 11.14 4.41 -3.18
CA VAL A 181 12.51 4.91 -3.21
C VAL A 181 13.37 3.96 -4.03
N LEU A 182 14.07 4.50 -5.04
CA LEU A 182 15.01 3.73 -5.86
C LEU A 182 16.39 3.64 -5.19
N PRO A 183 17.24 2.67 -5.59
CA PRO A 183 18.57 2.47 -4.99
C PRO A 183 19.50 3.68 -5.05
N GLN A 184 19.27 4.60 -5.99
CA GLN A 184 20.04 5.83 -6.13
C GLN A 184 19.56 6.94 -5.18
N GLY A 185 18.49 6.67 -4.39
CA GLY A 185 17.90 7.62 -3.45
C GLY A 185 16.84 8.54 -4.07
N GLU A 186 16.42 8.28 -5.29
CA GLU A 186 15.32 8.99 -5.93
C GLU A 186 13.99 8.55 -5.34
N ILE A 187 13.13 9.53 -5.06
CA ILE A 187 11.85 9.33 -4.37
C ILE A 187 10.72 9.71 -5.30
N TYR A 188 9.75 8.84 -5.45
CA TYR A 188 8.60 9.02 -6.31
C TYR A 188 7.29 8.86 -5.56
N LEU A 189 6.28 9.62 -5.99
CA LEU A 189 4.91 9.57 -5.49
C LEU A 189 3.96 9.20 -6.62
N VAL A 190 2.89 8.48 -6.29
CA VAL A 190 1.81 8.16 -7.22
C VAL A 190 0.50 8.72 -6.67
N THR A 191 -0.25 9.46 -7.51
CA THR A 191 -1.54 10.00 -7.11
C THR A 191 -2.64 8.95 -7.19
N LYS A 192 -3.67 9.07 -6.35
CA LYS A 192 -4.83 8.15 -6.24
C LYS A 192 -5.63 8.03 -7.54
N GLY A 193 -5.80 9.13 -8.27
CA GLY A 193 -6.59 9.16 -9.49
C GLY A 193 -8.07 9.57 -9.30
N GLY A 194 -8.55 9.73 -8.07
CA GLY A 194 -9.95 10.07 -7.79
C GLY A 194 -10.30 11.55 -8.01
N SER A 195 -9.42 12.45 -7.66
CA SER A 195 -9.59 13.90 -7.80
C SER A 195 -8.97 14.49 -9.08
N GLY A 196 -8.13 13.71 -9.77
CA GLY A 196 -7.41 14.08 -10.99
C GLY A 196 -6.92 12.81 -11.69
N PRO A 197 -6.01 12.91 -12.67
CA PRO A 197 -5.38 11.76 -13.29
C PRO A 197 -4.50 10.99 -12.29
N VAL A 198 -4.20 9.73 -12.61
CA VAL A 198 -3.12 8.98 -11.96
C VAL A 198 -1.82 9.47 -12.54
N GLU A 199 -1.00 10.08 -11.71
CA GLU A 199 0.26 10.70 -12.11
C GLU A 199 1.42 10.18 -11.27
N LEU A 200 2.58 10.05 -11.92
CA LEU A 200 3.85 9.79 -11.27
C LEU A 200 4.59 11.12 -11.08
N TRP A 201 5.02 11.38 -9.85
CA TRP A 201 5.74 12.59 -9.46
C TRP A 201 7.07 12.24 -8.80
N ARG A 202 8.10 13.04 -9.00
CA ARG A 202 9.38 12.92 -8.35
C ARG A 202 9.52 13.98 -7.24
N TRP A 203 9.97 13.56 -6.08
CA TRP A 203 10.43 14.48 -5.04
C TRP A 203 11.83 14.99 -5.42
N PRO A 204 12.05 16.31 -5.44
CA PRO A 204 13.37 16.85 -5.80
C PRO A 204 14.47 16.38 -4.85
N THR A 205 15.60 16.01 -5.41
CA THR A 205 16.80 15.65 -4.65
C THR A 205 17.94 16.64 -4.93
N PRO A 206 18.78 16.99 -3.93
CA PRO A 206 18.74 16.52 -2.55
C PRO A 206 17.49 16.98 -1.80
N LEU A 207 17.06 16.18 -0.80
CA LEU A 207 16.02 16.59 0.11
C LEU A 207 16.48 17.81 0.91
N ALA A 208 15.64 18.84 1.02
CA ALA A 208 15.95 20.10 1.68
C ALA A 208 15.03 20.35 2.88
N ALA A 209 15.57 20.15 4.09
CA ALA A 209 14.84 20.46 5.32
C ALA A 209 14.58 21.98 5.46
N GLY A 210 13.46 22.32 6.09
CA GLY A 210 13.12 23.73 6.36
C GLY A 210 12.63 24.53 5.15
N THR A 211 12.53 23.93 3.97
CA THR A 211 11.99 24.56 2.76
C THR A 211 10.87 23.71 2.17
N VAL A 212 9.98 24.34 1.40
CA VAL A 212 8.96 23.63 0.62
C VAL A 212 9.44 23.50 -0.81
N GLN A 213 9.81 22.28 -1.21
CA GLN A 213 10.24 21.98 -2.58
C GLN A 213 9.02 21.84 -3.50
N GLN A 214 9.21 21.96 -4.82
CA GLN A 214 8.15 21.70 -5.79
C GLN A 214 8.35 20.31 -6.39
N LEU A 215 7.32 19.45 -6.32
CA LEU A 215 7.35 18.15 -6.98
C LEU A 215 7.49 18.30 -8.49
N GLU A 216 8.18 17.37 -9.10
CA GLU A 216 8.40 17.32 -10.55
C GLU A 216 7.51 16.24 -11.16
N ARG A 217 6.63 16.64 -12.10
CA ARG A 217 5.80 15.66 -12.80
C ARG A 217 6.67 14.82 -13.74
N VAL A 218 6.60 13.50 -13.58
CA VAL A 218 7.28 12.55 -14.47
C VAL A 218 6.37 12.21 -15.65
N ARG A 219 5.17 11.68 -15.36
CA ARG A 219 4.19 11.33 -16.39
C ARG A 219 2.79 11.15 -15.84
N GLU A 220 1.82 11.11 -16.73
CA GLU A 220 0.48 10.58 -16.48
C GLU A 220 0.48 9.08 -16.77
N LEU A 221 -0.04 8.29 -15.83
CA LEU A 221 -0.18 6.86 -15.96
C LEU A 221 -1.57 6.48 -16.46
N ALA A 222 -2.59 7.20 -16.01
CA ALA A 222 -3.97 7.03 -16.46
C ALA A 222 -4.76 8.34 -16.29
N PRO A 223 -5.82 8.56 -17.10
CA PRO A 223 -6.75 9.67 -16.86
C PRO A 223 -7.47 9.47 -15.51
N ARG A 224 -8.19 10.52 -15.07
CA ARG A 224 -8.99 10.41 -13.85
C ARG A 224 -9.89 9.18 -13.85
N VAL A 225 -9.72 8.33 -12.85
CA VAL A 225 -10.47 7.09 -12.70
C VAL A 225 -11.85 7.34 -12.07
N ARG A 226 -12.80 6.48 -12.36
CA ARG A 226 -14.18 6.60 -11.89
C ARG A 226 -14.65 5.40 -11.08
N GLN A 227 -13.96 4.27 -11.21
CA GLN A 227 -14.27 3.05 -10.49
C GLN A 227 -13.36 2.93 -9.26
N LEU A 228 -13.94 2.51 -8.15
CA LEU A 228 -13.19 2.33 -6.89
C LEU A 228 -12.00 1.39 -7.09
N GLY A 229 -12.21 0.29 -7.83
CA GLY A 229 -11.17 -0.72 -8.08
C GLY A 229 -9.93 -0.20 -8.80
N ASP A 230 -10.02 0.93 -9.50
CA ASP A 230 -8.91 1.50 -10.27
C ASP A 230 -8.15 2.63 -9.53
N LEU A 231 -8.62 3.02 -8.32
CA LEU A 231 -7.92 4.00 -7.50
C LEU A 231 -6.61 3.40 -6.98
N VAL A 232 -5.50 4.10 -7.18
CA VAL A 232 -4.20 3.71 -6.62
C VAL A 232 -4.23 3.84 -5.10
N THR A 233 -3.62 2.88 -4.42
CA THR A 233 -3.56 2.80 -2.95
C THR A 233 -2.16 2.54 -2.42
N GLY A 234 -1.18 2.20 -3.25
CA GLY A 234 0.19 2.00 -2.80
C GLY A 234 1.18 1.73 -3.92
N ALA A 235 2.45 1.86 -3.58
CA ALA A 235 3.56 1.62 -4.50
C ALA A 235 4.78 1.04 -3.78
N GLY A 236 5.57 0.22 -4.46
CA GLY A 236 6.81 -0.31 -3.90
C GLY A 236 7.85 -0.59 -4.97
N ALA A 237 9.13 -0.34 -4.67
CA ALA A 237 10.23 -0.67 -5.55
C ALA A 237 11.06 -1.85 -5.02
N SER A 238 11.52 -2.71 -5.93
CA SER A 238 12.47 -3.76 -5.58
C SER A 238 13.83 -3.18 -5.16
N PRO A 239 14.58 -3.86 -4.28
CA PRO A 239 15.85 -3.36 -3.76
C PRO A 239 16.91 -3.08 -4.82
N ASP A 240 16.87 -3.81 -5.94
CA ASP A 240 17.77 -3.61 -7.05
C ASP A 240 17.30 -2.50 -8.02
N GLY A 241 16.13 -1.90 -7.75
CA GLY A 241 15.55 -0.83 -8.55
C GLY A 241 15.07 -1.26 -9.94
N ARG A 242 15.00 -2.56 -10.24
CA ARG A 242 14.54 -3.05 -11.54
C ARG A 242 13.04 -3.03 -11.69
N TRP A 243 12.31 -3.24 -10.58
CA TRP A 243 10.87 -3.43 -10.57
C TRP A 243 10.19 -2.41 -9.66
N VAL A 244 9.03 -1.96 -10.10
CA VAL A 244 8.11 -1.15 -9.29
C VAL A 244 6.73 -1.78 -9.40
N ALA A 245 6.14 -2.07 -8.26
CA ALA A 245 4.76 -2.51 -8.14
C ALA A 245 3.87 -1.32 -7.81
N LEU A 246 2.78 -1.15 -8.53
CA LEU A 246 1.69 -0.22 -8.22
C LEU A 246 0.46 -1.04 -7.89
N ARG A 247 -0.22 -0.65 -6.83
CA ARG A 247 -1.45 -1.29 -6.39
C ARG A 247 -2.62 -0.33 -6.51
N THR A 248 -3.76 -0.86 -6.94
CA THR A 248 -5.09 -0.26 -6.79
C THR A 248 -5.94 -1.14 -5.88
N TYR A 249 -7.15 -0.73 -5.55
CA TYR A 249 -8.08 -1.62 -4.81
C TYR A 249 -8.37 -2.92 -5.57
N GLY A 250 -8.35 -2.92 -6.89
CA GLY A 250 -8.71 -4.09 -7.70
C GLY A 250 -7.57 -4.76 -8.45
N ARG A 251 -6.42 -4.12 -8.56
CA ARG A 251 -5.33 -4.59 -9.44
C ARG A 251 -3.95 -4.38 -8.85
N LEU A 252 -3.06 -5.27 -9.25
CA LEU A 252 -1.61 -5.12 -9.12
C LEU A 252 -1.01 -4.93 -10.51
N ALA A 253 -0.15 -3.92 -10.67
CA ALA A 253 0.63 -3.70 -11.89
C ALA A 253 2.12 -3.70 -11.55
N ILE A 254 2.91 -4.53 -12.24
CA ILE A 254 4.36 -4.60 -12.06
C ILE A 254 5.04 -4.04 -13.31
N TYR A 255 5.84 -3.01 -13.12
CA TYR A 255 6.61 -2.34 -14.16
C TYR A 255 8.10 -2.66 -14.03
N ARG A 256 8.80 -2.71 -15.15
CA ARG A 256 10.21 -2.35 -15.08
C ARG A 256 10.31 -0.87 -14.70
N ALA A 257 11.23 -0.53 -13.79
CA ALA A 257 11.38 0.87 -13.36
C ALA A 257 11.62 1.82 -14.55
N ALA A 258 12.45 1.42 -15.50
CA ALA A 258 12.70 2.22 -16.70
C ALA A 258 11.45 2.45 -17.56
N ASP A 259 10.55 1.47 -17.63
CA ASP A 259 9.27 1.59 -18.35
C ASP A 259 8.31 2.55 -17.62
N LEU A 260 8.23 2.44 -16.29
CA LEU A 260 7.41 3.32 -15.46
C LEU A 260 7.90 4.78 -15.53
N LEU A 261 9.20 4.99 -15.47
CA LEU A 261 9.80 6.33 -15.53
C LEU A 261 9.81 6.93 -16.95
N GLY A 262 9.72 6.08 -17.95
CA GLY A 262 9.60 6.44 -19.38
C GLY A 262 8.14 6.50 -19.83
N THR A 263 7.82 5.78 -20.89
CA THR A 263 6.48 5.71 -21.49
C THR A 263 5.97 4.28 -21.65
N GLY A 264 6.64 3.32 -21.00
CA GLY A 264 6.29 1.90 -21.11
C GLY A 264 5.06 1.53 -20.32
N GLU A 265 4.48 0.39 -20.69
CA GLU A 265 3.33 -0.22 -20.03
C GLU A 265 3.79 -1.18 -18.92
N PRO A 266 2.90 -1.60 -17.99
CA PRO A 266 3.24 -2.61 -17.02
C PRO A 266 3.66 -3.91 -17.70
N ALA A 267 4.72 -4.51 -17.20
CA ALA A 267 5.19 -5.80 -17.67
C ALA A 267 4.22 -6.93 -17.30
N TYR A 268 3.49 -6.75 -16.20
CA TYR A 268 2.49 -7.69 -15.71
C TYR A 268 1.36 -6.97 -14.97
N THR A 269 0.14 -7.50 -15.10
CA THR A 269 -1.02 -7.06 -14.31
C THR A 269 -1.77 -8.26 -13.75
N MET A 270 -2.29 -8.14 -12.54
CA MET A 270 -3.07 -9.16 -11.85
C MET A 270 -4.33 -8.57 -11.27
N ASP A 271 -5.45 -9.28 -11.43
CA ASP A 271 -6.70 -8.99 -10.71
C ASP A 271 -6.55 -9.44 -9.23
N LEU A 272 -6.84 -8.56 -8.30
CA LEU A 272 -6.76 -8.82 -6.86
C LEU A 272 -8.10 -9.27 -6.26
N ALA A 273 -9.18 -9.29 -7.03
CA ALA A 273 -10.49 -9.75 -6.55
C ALA A 273 -10.47 -11.16 -5.93
N PRO A 274 -9.66 -12.13 -6.42
CA PRO A 274 -9.55 -13.45 -5.81
C PRO A 274 -9.00 -13.46 -4.38
N LEU A 275 -8.31 -12.39 -3.93
CA LEU A 275 -7.84 -12.26 -2.55
C LEU A 275 -8.99 -11.98 -1.57
N GLY A 276 -10.12 -11.45 -2.07
CA GLY A 276 -11.24 -11.11 -1.21
C GLY A 276 -11.00 -9.97 -0.23
N GLU A 277 -9.98 -9.15 -0.47
CA GLU A 277 -9.62 -8.01 0.37
C GLU A 277 -10.73 -6.95 0.38
N SER A 278 -10.90 -6.28 1.52
CA SER A 278 -11.93 -5.24 1.65
C SER A 278 -11.45 -3.90 1.12
N PHE A 279 -10.28 -3.48 1.57
CA PHE A 279 -9.58 -2.26 1.18
C PHE A 279 -8.09 -2.60 1.17
N GLY A 280 -7.58 -2.86 0.00
CA GLY A 280 -6.17 -3.13 -0.17
C GLY A 280 -5.38 -1.84 -0.27
N GLU A 281 -4.38 -1.64 0.61
CA GLU A 281 -3.70 -0.36 0.74
C GLU A 281 -2.25 -0.42 0.26
N ALA A 282 -1.43 -1.33 0.76
CA ALA A 282 -0.01 -1.32 0.46
C ALA A 282 0.47 -2.46 -0.42
N VAL A 283 1.59 -2.23 -1.10
CA VAL A 283 2.37 -3.25 -1.79
C VAL A 283 3.86 -3.04 -1.54
N ALA A 284 4.58 -4.10 -1.19
CA ALA A 284 6.04 -4.12 -1.20
C ALA A 284 6.52 -5.27 -2.09
N ILE A 285 7.67 -5.09 -2.77
CA ILE A 285 8.23 -6.04 -3.73
C ILE A 285 9.71 -6.27 -3.47
N GLU A 286 10.15 -7.53 -3.56
CA GLU A 286 11.54 -7.95 -3.53
C GLU A 286 12.07 -8.28 -4.94
N SER A 287 13.40 -8.31 -5.07
CA SER A 287 14.07 -8.61 -6.35
C SER A 287 13.84 -10.03 -6.84
N ASP A 288 13.49 -10.95 -5.95
CA ASP A 288 13.18 -12.35 -6.27
C ASP A 288 11.71 -12.57 -6.70
N GLY A 289 10.92 -11.49 -6.73
CA GLY A 289 9.51 -11.53 -7.06
C GLY A 289 8.58 -11.84 -5.90
N THR A 290 9.09 -11.89 -4.67
CA THR A 290 8.23 -11.91 -3.48
C THR A 290 7.51 -10.57 -3.34
N LEU A 291 6.19 -10.62 -3.16
CA LEU A 291 5.38 -9.42 -2.85
C LEU A 291 4.63 -9.61 -1.54
N LEU A 292 4.53 -8.51 -0.82
CA LEU A 292 3.64 -8.35 0.32
C LEU A 292 2.51 -7.40 -0.10
N LEU A 293 1.28 -7.80 0.16
CA LEU A 293 0.09 -6.94 0.07
C LEU A 293 -0.47 -6.76 1.47
N VAL A 294 -0.84 -5.53 1.81
CA VAL A 294 -1.48 -5.21 3.10
C VAL A 294 -2.82 -4.57 2.83
N SER A 295 -3.83 -4.92 3.61
CA SER A 295 -5.17 -4.40 3.50
C SER A 295 -5.73 -4.00 4.86
N GLU A 296 -6.62 -3.02 4.87
CA GLU A 296 -7.44 -2.71 6.03
C GLU A 296 -8.39 -3.88 6.33
N GLY A 297 -8.71 -4.07 7.60
CA GLY A 297 -9.79 -4.96 8.00
C GLY A 297 -11.17 -4.35 7.71
N ARG A 298 -12.20 -5.20 7.69
CA ARG A 298 -13.61 -4.75 7.59
C ARG A 298 -14.06 -4.05 8.88
N GLY A 299 -13.70 -2.78 9.02
CA GLY A 299 -14.04 -1.97 10.18
C GLY A 299 -13.34 -2.45 11.47
N VAL A 300 -13.79 -1.96 12.62
CA VAL A 300 -13.19 -2.27 13.94
C VAL A 300 -13.26 -3.74 14.37
N THR A 301 -13.94 -4.61 13.62
CA THR A 301 -14.19 -6.01 14.01
C THR A 301 -13.26 -7.01 13.37
N THR A 302 -12.64 -6.67 12.24
CA THR A 302 -11.66 -7.55 11.57
C THR A 302 -10.38 -6.74 11.40
N GLY A 303 -9.31 -7.11 12.11
CA GLY A 303 -8.01 -6.41 12.01
C GLY A 303 -7.48 -6.33 10.58
N SER A 304 -6.51 -5.47 10.36
CA SER A 304 -5.76 -5.39 9.08
C SER A 304 -5.16 -6.75 8.72
N ARG A 305 -4.89 -6.96 7.45
CA ARG A 305 -4.45 -8.24 6.92
C ARG A 305 -3.23 -8.09 6.01
N ALA A 306 -2.50 -9.17 5.85
CA ALA A 306 -1.41 -9.28 4.90
C ALA A 306 -1.54 -10.57 4.08
N ALA A 307 -1.17 -10.49 2.80
CA ALA A 307 -1.07 -11.63 1.89
C ALA A 307 0.31 -11.62 1.21
N TRP A 308 0.81 -12.80 0.88
CA TRP A 308 2.09 -12.93 0.22
C TRP A 308 1.92 -13.61 -1.14
N LEU A 309 2.54 -13.01 -2.14
CA LEU A 309 2.59 -13.55 -3.50
C LEU A 309 4.04 -13.86 -3.89
N GLN A 310 4.19 -14.79 -4.82
CA GLN A 310 5.44 -15.04 -5.53
C GLN A 310 5.20 -14.87 -7.02
N CYS A 311 5.91 -13.94 -7.63
CA CYS A 311 5.87 -13.68 -9.06
C CYS A 311 7.15 -14.16 -9.73
N ALA A 312 7.01 -14.78 -10.88
CA ALA A 312 8.15 -15.14 -11.73
C ALA A 312 8.62 -13.86 -12.48
N LEU A 313 9.46 -13.05 -11.85
CA LEU A 313 10.05 -11.89 -12.50
C LEU A 313 11.20 -12.34 -13.41
N PRO A 314 11.31 -11.86 -14.67
CA PRO A 314 12.44 -12.19 -15.53
C PRO A 314 13.76 -11.78 -14.89
N GLN A 315 14.68 -12.70 -14.91
CA GLN A 315 16.09 -12.40 -14.66
C GLN A 315 16.59 -11.53 -15.83
N ALA A 316 17.43 -10.54 -15.53
CA ALA A 316 18.04 -9.70 -16.57
C ALA A 316 19.00 -10.51 -17.44
#